data_659b033d321f41f31984f3a1b612341d
#
_entry.id   659b033d321f41f31984f3a1b612341d
#
_cell.length_a   1.000
_cell.length_b   1.000
_cell.length_c   1.000
_cell.angle_alpha   90.00
_cell.angle_beta   90.00
_cell.angle_gamma   90.00
#
_symmetry.space_group_name_H-M   'P 1'
#
loop_
_entity.id
_entity.type
_entity.pdbx_description
1 polymer ?
#
loop_
_entity_poly.entity_id
_entity_poly.type
_entity_poly.pdbx_seq_one_letter_code
_entity_poly.pdbx_strand_id
1 'polypeptide(L)'
;MLRKINKISLLLILFLTVCLNISFAEDQKYTFKSKNTNFIGSVAKEKDGSKTISFVGIPFAKPPVDDLRWKAPRELDLMPDTFEAKTLPNRCMQVSNFYDSMDGIEGSSIIGSEDCLYLNIYLSEKAYNSKKKLPVMFWIHGGGNTWGYSASNLYTSGDFIMEHDVILVTTNYRLGPFGWFAYSGLNEDSDNELDQTANFGTLDIIKSLEWVNENISDFNGDPNNITIFGESAGARNVISLMTSPLSEDLFQRGISQSGYLGSDSLDFAENNERAGSKSLLRHLIKSKNTSISDEEISNFMSNQMLSVDLLRTADAKDIISYYRPRPDAAGLIDVPNVIPDGVVIPNKGIYGAYRDGDMYDKPMIFGSTRDEDKLFMFMNDEYVNRPLSFLSPISEYLDLYVKPKDPKYYDIYAKYMAESWKYGAVDLPSDFTSNYKKSNVYAYRFDWDEQNVYLGVNLPNLLGAAHGMELAFIFKSDGLLGESSDAINDIMYNENNRSTDLDLSTKMGQYWVNFAYDGNPNSVPYDMSTEWKPWNKLNNNERFIVFDSVNDKGIAMFNNTLSANSILQGISSESITVDQKCNIIDKMFNRTTLTDEEVDEIYRTFMSGKCTRA
;
A
#
# COMPACT_ATOMS: atom_id res chain seq x y z
N MET A 1 -67.45 38.10 -15.83
CA MET A 1 -66.64 37.85 -14.64
C MET A 1 -66.55 36.35 -14.28
N LEU A 2 -67.55 35.52 -14.58
CA LEU A 2 -67.62 34.07 -14.26
C LEU A 2 -66.71 33.15 -15.10
N ARG A 3 -66.19 33.59 -16.28
CA ARG A 3 -65.34 32.77 -17.16
C ARG A 3 -63.82 32.81 -16.83
N LYS A 4 -63.38 33.72 -15.95
CA LYS A 4 -61.97 33.80 -15.52
C LYS A 4 -61.68 32.96 -14.26
N ILE A 5 -62.72 32.66 -13.48
CA ILE A 5 -62.56 31.86 -12.24
C ILE A 5 -62.30 30.38 -12.55
N ASN A 6 -62.89 29.82 -13.62
CA ASN A 6 -62.72 28.43 -13.98
C ASN A 6 -61.33 28.09 -14.55
N LYS A 7 -60.58 29.05 -15.09
CA LYS A 7 -59.22 28.79 -15.60
C LYS A 7 -58.15 28.77 -14.48
N ILE A 8 -58.38 29.57 -13.45
CA ILE A 8 -57.45 29.62 -12.29
C ILE A 8 -57.67 28.37 -11.42
N SER A 9 -58.90 27.93 -11.23
CA SER A 9 -59.20 26.69 -10.50
C SER A 9 -58.68 25.44 -11.22
N LEU A 10 -58.74 25.40 -12.56
CA LEU A 10 -58.20 24.29 -13.34
C LEU A 10 -56.68 24.26 -13.33
N LEU A 11 -56.00 25.42 -13.34
CA LEU A 11 -54.53 25.49 -13.20
C LEU A 11 -54.07 25.12 -11.78
N LEU A 12 -54.81 25.50 -10.73
CA LEU A 12 -54.49 25.07 -9.37
C LEU A 12 -54.70 23.57 -9.14
N ILE A 13 -55.72 22.98 -9.74
CA ILE A 13 -55.96 21.53 -9.67
C ILE A 13 -54.91 20.77 -10.49
N LEU A 14 -54.47 21.27 -11.65
CA LEU A 14 -53.35 20.69 -12.41
C LEU A 14 -52.01 20.83 -11.65
N PHE A 15 -51.75 21.96 -10.95
CA PHE A 15 -50.55 22.14 -10.14
C PHE A 15 -50.55 21.26 -8.89
N LEU A 16 -51.71 21.04 -8.26
CA LEU A 16 -51.88 20.13 -7.12
C LEU A 16 -51.77 18.65 -7.53
N THR A 17 -52.22 18.26 -8.74
CA THR A 17 -52.02 16.89 -9.23
C THR A 17 -50.61 16.61 -9.72
N VAL A 18 -49.86 17.62 -10.18
CA VAL A 18 -48.44 17.46 -10.53
C VAL A 18 -47.58 17.43 -9.26
N CYS A 19 -47.96 18.15 -8.20
CA CYS A 19 -47.23 18.09 -6.91
C CYS A 19 -47.53 16.82 -6.07
N LEU A 20 -48.62 16.08 -6.39
CA LEU A 20 -48.94 14.83 -5.68
C LEU A 20 -48.39 13.57 -6.34
N ASN A 21 -47.69 13.69 -7.47
CA ASN A 21 -46.96 12.59 -8.11
C ASN A 21 -45.42 12.77 -8.00
N ILE A 22 -44.94 13.57 -7.03
CA ILE A 22 -43.57 13.36 -6.52
C ILE A 22 -43.70 12.12 -5.63
N SER A 23 -43.68 10.95 -6.24
CA SER A 23 -43.23 9.73 -5.60
C SER A 23 -41.85 10.05 -5.08
N PHE A 24 -41.73 10.29 -3.77
CA PHE A 24 -40.46 10.11 -3.11
C PHE A 24 -40.09 8.65 -3.43
N ALA A 25 -39.26 8.44 -4.43
CA ALA A 25 -38.55 7.18 -4.54
C ALA A 25 -37.92 7.00 -3.15
N GLU A 26 -38.44 6.06 -2.38
CA GLU A 26 -37.79 5.65 -1.14
C GLU A 26 -36.37 5.32 -1.56
N ASP A 27 -35.40 6.09 -1.03
CA ASP A 27 -34.00 5.84 -1.33
C ASP A 27 -33.74 4.36 -1.02
N GLN A 28 -33.48 3.59 -2.06
CA GLN A 28 -33.28 2.15 -1.95
C GLN A 28 -32.15 1.93 -0.96
N LYS A 29 -32.44 1.44 0.24
CA LYS A 29 -31.45 1.15 1.25
C LYS A 29 -30.76 -0.17 0.90
N TYR A 30 -29.47 -0.11 0.61
CA TYR A 30 -28.65 -1.30 0.46
C TYR A 30 -28.25 -1.79 1.86
N THR A 31 -28.64 -3.01 2.20
CA THR A 31 -28.45 -3.55 3.54
C THR A 31 -27.99 -5.00 3.49
N PHE A 32 -27.05 -5.33 4.37
CA PHE A 32 -26.71 -6.70 4.69
C PHE A 32 -26.89 -6.94 6.19
N LYS A 33 -27.33 -8.15 6.54
CA LYS A 33 -27.42 -8.58 7.93
C LYS A 33 -26.30 -9.56 8.22
N SER A 34 -25.41 -9.21 9.16
CA SER A 34 -24.41 -10.12 9.67
C SER A 34 -24.58 -10.28 11.18
N LYS A 35 -24.65 -11.53 11.62
CA LYS A 35 -24.97 -11.88 13.01
C LYS A 35 -26.25 -11.14 13.47
N ASN A 36 -26.17 -10.23 14.40
CA ASN A 36 -27.32 -9.46 14.91
C ASN A 36 -27.42 -8.04 14.36
N THR A 37 -26.45 -7.58 13.54
CA THR A 37 -26.36 -6.22 13.06
C THR A 37 -26.85 -6.10 11.62
N ASN A 38 -27.73 -5.13 11.35
CA ASN A 38 -28.08 -4.69 10.00
C ASN A 38 -27.14 -3.57 9.57
N PHE A 39 -26.27 -3.85 8.61
CA PHE A 39 -25.37 -2.85 8.01
C PHE A 39 -26.14 -2.12 6.91
N ILE A 40 -26.13 -0.79 6.95
CA ILE A 40 -26.75 0.06 5.93
C ILE A 40 -25.63 0.78 5.18
N GLY A 41 -25.50 0.47 3.88
CA GLY A 41 -24.49 1.02 2.99
C GLY A 41 -24.92 2.29 2.26
N SER A 42 -23.97 2.85 1.54
CA SER A 42 -24.16 3.94 0.58
C SER A 42 -24.20 3.40 -0.85
N VAL A 43 -24.65 4.22 -1.79
CA VAL A 43 -24.62 3.95 -3.23
C VAL A 43 -24.07 5.18 -3.95
N ALA A 44 -23.08 4.98 -4.80
CA ALA A 44 -22.68 5.93 -5.82
C ALA A 44 -23.29 5.49 -7.16
N LYS A 45 -23.80 6.44 -7.94
CA LYS A 45 -24.32 6.21 -9.28
C LYS A 45 -23.38 6.85 -10.28
N GLU A 46 -22.85 6.05 -11.16
CA GLU A 46 -21.91 6.48 -12.18
C GLU A 46 -22.62 7.08 -13.39
N LYS A 47 -21.87 7.71 -14.30
CA LYS A 47 -22.41 8.41 -15.48
C LYS A 47 -23.15 7.49 -16.45
N ASP A 48 -22.71 6.24 -16.58
CA ASP A 48 -23.34 5.21 -17.41
C ASP A 48 -24.61 4.60 -16.77
N GLY A 49 -24.91 4.98 -15.53
CA GLY A 49 -26.05 4.51 -14.75
C GLY A 49 -25.78 3.27 -13.91
N SER A 50 -24.57 2.69 -13.98
CA SER A 50 -24.11 1.64 -13.06
C SER A 50 -24.03 2.15 -11.63
N LYS A 51 -23.96 1.24 -10.66
CA LYS A 51 -23.96 1.60 -9.24
C LYS A 51 -22.90 0.81 -8.49
N THR A 52 -22.10 1.54 -7.75
CA THR A 52 -21.21 1.01 -6.71
C THR A 52 -21.88 1.12 -5.34
N ILE A 53 -21.93 0.01 -4.63
CA ILE A 53 -22.44 -0.07 -3.27
C ILE A 53 -21.25 -0.16 -2.33
N SER A 54 -21.25 0.65 -1.29
CA SER A 54 -20.18 0.71 -0.32
C SER A 54 -20.70 0.60 1.11
N PHE A 55 -20.00 -0.15 1.93
CA PHE A 55 -20.14 -0.22 3.38
C PHE A 55 -18.81 0.21 3.97
N VAL A 56 -18.72 1.45 4.46
CA VAL A 56 -17.46 2.06 4.88
C VAL A 56 -17.43 2.34 6.37
N GLY A 57 -16.22 2.34 6.95
CA GLY A 57 -16.00 2.62 8.36
C GLY A 57 -16.51 1.51 9.28
N ILE A 58 -16.46 0.25 8.85
CA ILE A 58 -16.85 -0.90 9.69
C ILE A 58 -15.70 -1.18 10.67
N PRO A 59 -15.90 -1.04 11.99
CA PRO A 59 -14.86 -1.39 12.95
C PRO A 59 -14.67 -2.90 12.98
N PHE A 60 -13.41 -3.36 13.01
CA PHE A 60 -13.07 -4.77 13.14
C PHE A 60 -12.41 -5.11 14.50
N ALA A 61 -11.99 -4.08 15.24
CA ALA A 61 -11.41 -4.21 16.58
C ALA A 61 -11.73 -2.99 17.43
N LYS A 62 -11.56 -3.10 18.76
CA LYS A 62 -11.62 -1.94 19.68
C LYS A 62 -10.55 -0.92 19.31
N PRO A 63 -10.81 0.39 19.48
CA PRO A 63 -9.80 1.42 19.33
C PRO A 63 -8.55 1.11 20.18
N PRO A 64 -7.34 1.08 19.59
CA PRO A 64 -6.10 0.79 20.32
C PRO A 64 -5.53 2.04 21.00
N VAL A 65 -6.33 2.64 21.88
CA VAL A 65 -6.02 3.87 22.62
C VAL A 65 -5.64 3.59 24.06
N ASP A 66 -4.96 4.51 24.72
CA ASP A 66 -4.62 4.46 26.14
C ASP A 66 -3.90 3.13 26.50
N ASP A 67 -4.48 2.32 27.38
CA ASP A 67 -3.93 1.04 27.82
C ASP A 67 -3.84 -0.01 26.70
N LEU A 68 -4.52 0.19 25.57
CA LEU A 68 -4.46 -0.68 24.39
C LEU A 68 -3.42 -0.24 23.34
N ARG A 69 -2.80 0.94 23.51
CA ARG A 69 -1.66 1.33 22.69
C ARG A 69 -0.55 0.29 22.83
N TRP A 70 0.02 -0.17 21.72
CA TRP A 70 1.01 -1.26 21.66
C TRP A 70 0.57 -2.54 22.36
N LYS A 71 -0.68 -2.91 22.17
CA LYS A 71 -1.24 -4.24 22.45
C LYS A 71 -1.88 -4.82 21.19
N ALA A 72 -2.02 -6.12 21.16
CA ALA A 72 -2.76 -6.81 20.11
C ALA A 72 -4.19 -6.26 20.00
N PRO A 73 -4.79 -6.22 18.80
CA PRO A 73 -6.17 -5.76 18.65
C PRO A 73 -7.14 -6.62 19.48
N ARG A 74 -8.13 -5.98 20.06
CA ARG A 74 -9.14 -6.62 20.92
C ARG A 74 -10.48 -6.73 20.20
N GLU A 75 -11.20 -7.82 20.50
CA GLU A 75 -12.57 -8.00 20.02
C GLU A 75 -13.43 -6.77 20.31
N LEU A 76 -14.31 -6.45 19.37
CA LEU A 76 -15.32 -5.43 19.58
C LEU A 76 -16.29 -5.85 20.71
N ASP A 77 -16.80 -4.87 21.39
CA ASP A 77 -18.04 -5.05 22.13
C ASP A 77 -19.21 -5.33 21.16
N LEU A 78 -20.38 -5.62 21.69
CA LEU A 78 -21.55 -5.89 20.84
C LEU A 78 -21.81 -4.71 19.90
N MET A 79 -21.89 -5.01 18.61
CA MET A 79 -22.33 -4.06 17.60
C MET A 79 -23.83 -3.73 17.79
N PRO A 80 -24.26 -2.51 17.46
CA PRO A 80 -25.68 -2.15 17.53
C PRO A 80 -26.53 -2.98 16.55
N ASP A 81 -27.83 -3.10 16.83
CA ASP A 81 -28.77 -3.81 15.93
C ASP A 81 -28.78 -3.23 14.49
N THR A 82 -28.45 -1.96 14.35
CA THR A 82 -28.31 -1.26 13.06
C THR A 82 -27.04 -0.42 13.07
N PHE A 83 -26.20 -0.58 12.05
CA PHE A 83 -24.97 0.17 11.86
C PHE A 83 -24.99 0.89 10.49
N GLU A 84 -24.94 2.23 10.53
CA GLU A 84 -24.87 3.07 9.32
C GLU A 84 -23.43 3.08 8.79
N ALA A 85 -23.08 2.11 7.93
CA ALA A 85 -21.76 1.96 7.33
C ALA A 85 -21.56 2.95 6.14
N LYS A 86 -21.62 4.25 6.42
CA LYS A 86 -21.63 5.34 5.44
C LYS A 86 -20.59 6.43 5.70
N THR A 87 -19.96 6.40 6.88
CA THR A 87 -18.96 7.39 7.26
C THR A 87 -17.58 6.81 7.02
N LEU A 88 -16.76 7.51 6.25
CA LEU A 88 -15.37 7.11 6.04
C LEU A 88 -14.64 7.02 7.38
N PRO A 89 -13.77 6.01 7.55
CA PRO A 89 -13.03 5.83 8.79
C PRO A 89 -12.00 6.95 9.02
N ASN A 90 -11.53 7.10 10.25
CA ASN A 90 -10.35 7.89 10.51
C ASN A 90 -9.12 7.27 9.81
N ARG A 91 -8.21 8.12 9.30
CA ARG A 91 -6.85 7.69 9.00
C ARG A 91 -6.15 7.28 10.30
N CYS A 92 -5.25 6.30 10.23
CA CYS A 92 -4.35 6.04 11.36
C CYS A 92 -3.36 7.20 11.53
N MET A 93 -2.83 7.39 12.76
CA MET A 93 -1.86 8.46 13.06
C MET A 93 -0.68 8.41 12.11
N GLN A 94 -0.42 9.52 11.40
CA GLN A 94 0.61 9.61 10.36
C GLN A 94 1.01 11.07 10.10
N VAL A 95 2.13 11.25 9.38
CA VAL A 95 2.47 12.53 8.76
C VAL A 95 1.88 12.53 7.35
N SER A 96 1.13 13.57 6.99
CA SER A 96 0.57 13.71 5.65
C SER A 96 1.67 13.90 4.60
N ASN A 97 1.42 13.41 3.41
CA ASN A 97 2.37 13.41 2.30
C ASN A 97 1.71 13.94 1.01
N PHE A 98 2.44 13.83 -0.10
CA PHE A 98 1.97 14.27 -1.41
C PHE A 98 0.62 13.62 -1.83
N TYR A 99 0.41 12.33 -1.56
CA TYR A 99 -0.85 11.67 -1.92
C TYR A 99 -2.05 12.18 -1.09
N ASP A 100 -1.81 12.61 0.15
CA ASP A 100 -2.86 13.22 0.97
C ASP A 100 -3.27 14.60 0.44
N SER A 101 -2.39 15.30 -0.30
CA SER A 101 -2.73 16.56 -0.96
C SER A 101 -3.79 16.36 -2.06
N MET A 102 -3.83 15.20 -2.70
CA MET A 102 -4.89 14.81 -3.65
C MET A 102 -6.26 14.73 -2.97
N ASP A 103 -6.29 14.45 -1.67
CA ASP A 103 -7.49 14.48 -0.82
C ASP A 103 -7.70 15.86 -0.15
N GLY A 104 -6.93 16.91 -0.56
CA GLY A 104 -7.03 18.29 -0.04
C GLY A 104 -6.40 18.48 1.35
N ILE A 105 -5.50 17.61 1.78
CA ILE A 105 -4.81 17.70 3.07
C ILE A 105 -3.42 18.31 2.86
N GLU A 106 -3.08 19.34 3.64
CA GLU A 106 -1.78 20.00 3.58
C GLU A 106 -0.64 19.03 3.95
N GLY A 107 0.39 18.95 3.10
CA GLY A 107 1.56 18.11 3.30
C GLY A 107 2.35 18.43 4.57
N SER A 108 3.00 17.42 5.16
CA SER A 108 3.80 17.51 6.38
C SER A 108 3.02 17.85 7.67
N SER A 109 1.70 17.75 7.64
CA SER A 109 0.85 17.87 8.83
C SER A 109 0.72 16.54 9.56
N ILE A 110 0.59 16.55 10.89
CA ILE A 110 0.25 15.34 11.65
C ILE A 110 -1.27 15.18 11.62
N ILE A 111 -1.71 14.07 11.05
CA ILE A 111 -3.13 13.74 10.82
C ILE A 111 -3.50 12.37 11.39
N GLY A 112 -4.78 12.09 11.42
CA GLY A 112 -5.31 10.79 11.82
C GLY A 112 -5.64 10.67 13.30
N SER A 113 -5.92 9.43 13.69
CA SER A 113 -6.32 9.04 15.06
C SER A 113 -5.74 7.67 15.38
N GLU A 114 -5.52 7.35 16.65
CA GLU A 114 -5.27 5.98 17.07
C GLU A 114 -6.54 5.11 16.95
N ASP A 115 -7.75 5.71 17.09
CA ASP A 115 -9.02 5.07 16.73
C ASP A 115 -9.18 5.01 15.21
N CYS A 116 -8.59 3.97 14.58
CA CYS A 116 -8.51 3.83 13.14
C CYS A 116 -8.68 2.39 12.62
N LEU A 117 -9.00 1.41 13.48
CA LEU A 117 -9.10 0.01 13.09
C LEU A 117 -10.44 -0.30 12.42
N TYR A 118 -10.55 0.10 11.17
CA TYR A 118 -11.77 -0.01 10.35
C TYR A 118 -11.44 -0.62 8.98
N LEU A 119 -12.41 -1.31 8.42
CA LEU A 119 -12.40 -1.81 7.03
C LEU A 119 -13.58 -1.25 6.24
N ASN A 120 -13.49 -1.35 4.92
CA ASN A 120 -14.55 -0.97 4.00
C ASN A 120 -14.82 -2.11 3.03
N ILE A 121 -16.06 -2.23 2.56
CA ILE A 121 -16.50 -3.25 1.59
C ILE A 121 -17.13 -2.53 0.41
N TYR A 122 -16.69 -2.85 -0.80
CA TYR A 122 -17.18 -2.29 -2.05
C TYR A 122 -17.61 -3.42 -2.99
N LEU A 123 -18.75 -3.22 -3.66
CA LEU A 123 -19.30 -4.19 -4.62
C LEU A 123 -20.23 -3.50 -5.63
N SER A 124 -20.36 -4.07 -6.81
CA SER A 124 -21.34 -3.60 -7.80
C SER A 124 -22.78 -3.96 -7.41
N GLU A 125 -23.76 -3.26 -7.95
CA GLU A 125 -25.19 -3.63 -7.76
C GLU A 125 -25.48 -5.06 -8.26
N LYS A 126 -24.77 -5.53 -9.29
CA LYS A 126 -24.85 -6.90 -9.79
C LYS A 126 -24.32 -7.90 -8.75
N ALA A 127 -23.18 -7.60 -8.13
CA ALA A 127 -22.62 -8.39 -7.05
C ALA A 127 -23.53 -8.41 -5.82
N TYR A 128 -24.13 -7.27 -5.45
CA TYR A 128 -25.09 -7.18 -4.36
C TYR A 128 -26.30 -8.10 -4.55
N ASN A 129 -26.82 -8.17 -5.79
CA ASN A 129 -27.96 -9.01 -6.13
C ASN A 129 -27.56 -10.46 -6.49
N SER A 130 -26.30 -10.81 -6.44
CA SER A 130 -25.80 -12.14 -6.77
C SER A 130 -26.35 -13.20 -5.80
N LYS A 131 -26.74 -14.36 -6.34
CA LYS A 131 -27.08 -15.55 -5.56
C LYS A 131 -25.87 -16.45 -5.30
N LYS A 132 -24.74 -16.15 -5.93
CA LYS A 132 -23.47 -16.88 -5.77
C LYS A 132 -22.55 -16.06 -4.89
N LYS A 133 -21.79 -16.74 -4.04
CA LYS A 133 -20.68 -16.10 -3.34
C LYS A 133 -19.58 -15.75 -4.34
N LEU A 134 -18.97 -14.58 -4.16
CA LEU A 134 -17.98 -14.01 -5.07
C LEU A 134 -16.60 -14.02 -4.44
N PRO A 135 -15.53 -14.09 -5.24
CA PRO A 135 -14.17 -13.92 -4.74
C PRO A 135 -14.03 -12.61 -3.97
N VAL A 136 -13.27 -12.65 -2.90
CA VAL A 136 -12.93 -11.48 -2.08
C VAL A 136 -11.51 -11.05 -2.40
N MET A 137 -11.32 -9.80 -2.79
CA MET A 137 -10.03 -9.17 -2.97
C MET A 137 -9.78 -8.24 -1.77
N PHE A 138 -8.83 -8.61 -0.91
CA PHE A 138 -8.52 -7.91 0.32
C PHE A 138 -7.28 -7.05 0.12
N TRP A 139 -7.50 -5.72 0.02
CA TRP A 139 -6.47 -4.74 -0.24
C TRP A 139 -5.76 -4.26 1.02
N ILE A 140 -4.44 -4.31 1.00
CA ILE A 140 -3.54 -3.77 2.04
C ILE A 140 -2.76 -2.62 1.41
N HIS A 141 -3.04 -1.38 1.83
CA HIS A 141 -2.41 -0.20 1.24
C HIS A 141 -0.90 -0.11 1.55
N GLY A 142 -0.18 0.60 0.70
CA GLY A 142 1.23 0.90 0.86
C GLY A 142 1.52 2.10 1.76
N GLY A 143 2.63 2.79 1.46
CA GLY A 143 3.06 3.98 2.18
C GLY A 143 4.12 3.71 3.25
N GLY A 144 5.02 2.75 3.01
CA GLY A 144 6.16 2.46 3.89
C GLY A 144 5.75 1.97 5.29
N ASN A 145 4.51 1.54 5.49
CA ASN A 145 3.90 1.30 6.81
C ASN A 145 3.89 2.56 7.71
N THR A 146 4.10 3.74 7.16
CA THR A 146 4.17 5.01 7.90
C THR A 146 3.03 5.97 7.57
N TRP A 147 2.41 5.80 6.42
CA TRP A 147 1.23 6.53 5.97
C TRP A 147 0.35 5.63 5.09
N GLY A 148 -0.85 6.08 4.80
CA GLY A 148 -1.80 5.39 3.95
C GLY A 148 -3.23 5.44 4.49
N TYR A 149 -4.19 5.01 3.66
CA TYR A 149 -5.60 5.12 4.01
C TYR A 149 -6.45 4.13 3.21
N SER A 150 -7.27 3.35 3.89
CA SER A 150 -8.10 2.32 3.27
C SER A 150 -9.18 2.87 2.34
N ALA A 151 -9.55 4.15 2.48
CA ALA A 151 -10.57 4.79 1.67
C ALA A 151 -10.01 5.85 0.71
N SER A 152 -8.74 5.69 0.28
CA SER A 152 -8.15 6.57 -0.75
C SER A 152 -8.84 6.40 -2.09
N ASN A 153 -9.09 7.52 -2.79
CA ASN A 153 -9.69 7.53 -4.13
C ASN A 153 -8.87 6.75 -5.16
N LEU A 154 -7.59 6.54 -4.92
CA LEU A 154 -6.71 5.78 -5.82
C LEU A 154 -7.20 4.35 -6.08
N TYR A 155 -7.80 3.68 -5.08
CA TYR A 155 -8.23 2.29 -5.17
C TYR A 155 -9.70 2.05 -4.78
N THR A 156 -10.45 3.10 -4.47
CA THR A 156 -11.88 3.00 -4.14
C THR A 156 -12.78 3.61 -5.22
N SER A 157 -12.21 4.08 -6.35
CA SER A 157 -12.98 4.47 -7.52
C SER A 157 -13.85 3.30 -8.01
N GLY A 158 -15.07 3.58 -8.42
CA GLY A 158 -16.08 2.56 -8.68
C GLY A 158 -15.81 1.64 -9.86
N ASP A 159 -14.99 2.05 -10.83
CA ASP A 159 -14.92 1.40 -12.14
C ASP A 159 -14.35 -0.01 -12.08
N PHE A 160 -13.27 -0.27 -11.33
CA PHE A 160 -12.78 -1.64 -11.12
C PHE A 160 -13.87 -2.54 -10.54
N ILE A 161 -14.60 -2.04 -9.53
CA ILE A 161 -15.64 -2.78 -8.83
C ILE A 161 -16.84 -3.05 -9.73
N MET A 162 -17.19 -2.10 -10.60
CA MET A 162 -18.32 -2.23 -11.50
C MET A 162 -18.06 -3.18 -12.66
N GLU A 163 -16.83 -3.20 -13.17
CA GLU A 163 -16.45 -4.06 -14.28
C GLU A 163 -16.33 -5.53 -13.88
N HIS A 164 -16.11 -5.81 -12.59
CA HIS A 164 -15.78 -7.14 -12.12
C HIS A 164 -16.75 -7.67 -11.05
N ASP A 165 -17.09 -8.95 -11.15
CA ASP A 165 -17.91 -9.65 -10.17
C ASP A 165 -17.03 -10.13 -9.00
N VAL A 166 -16.56 -9.20 -8.16
CA VAL A 166 -15.75 -9.43 -6.96
C VAL A 166 -16.24 -8.59 -5.80
N ILE A 167 -15.84 -8.93 -4.59
CA ILE A 167 -16.00 -8.10 -3.40
C ILE A 167 -14.62 -7.51 -3.07
N LEU A 168 -14.48 -6.19 -3.13
CA LEU A 168 -13.27 -5.51 -2.68
C LEU A 168 -13.42 -5.15 -1.20
N VAL A 169 -12.46 -5.57 -0.39
CA VAL A 169 -12.31 -5.15 1.00
C VAL A 169 -11.02 -4.35 1.12
N THR A 170 -11.08 -3.17 1.73
CA THR A 170 -9.91 -2.37 2.05
C THR A 170 -9.78 -2.20 3.56
N THR A 171 -8.58 -2.26 4.12
CA THR A 171 -8.37 -2.20 5.57
C THR A 171 -7.38 -1.12 5.97
N ASN A 172 -7.66 -0.43 7.07
CA ASN A 172 -6.67 0.30 7.83
C ASN A 172 -5.90 -0.64 8.76
N TYR A 173 -4.71 -0.23 9.16
CA TYR A 173 -3.89 -0.87 10.18
C TYR A 173 -3.00 0.19 10.83
N ARG A 174 -2.60 0.01 12.08
CA ARG A 174 -1.71 0.97 12.77
C ARG A 174 -0.43 1.17 12.00
N LEU A 175 0.01 2.42 11.93
CA LEU A 175 1.14 2.87 11.12
C LEU A 175 2.30 3.36 11.99
N GLY A 176 3.48 3.37 11.40
CA GLY A 176 4.69 3.90 12.01
C GLY A 176 4.96 3.34 13.41
N PRO A 177 5.29 4.20 14.38
CA PRO A 177 5.62 3.75 15.73
C PRO A 177 4.41 3.17 16.50
N PHE A 178 3.18 3.29 16.00
CA PHE A 178 2.01 2.65 16.61
C PHE A 178 1.81 1.23 16.09
N GLY A 179 2.29 0.93 14.87
CA GLY A 179 2.15 -0.37 14.22
C GLY A 179 3.33 -1.31 14.46
N TRP A 180 4.56 -0.78 14.49
CA TRP A 180 5.78 -1.56 14.69
C TRP A 180 6.64 -0.90 15.75
N PHE A 181 6.70 -1.53 16.92
CA PHE A 181 7.34 -0.94 18.09
C PHE A 181 7.84 -2.02 19.04
N ALA A 182 9.14 -2.04 19.31
CA ALA A 182 9.75 -2.96 20.27
C ALA A 182 10.31 -2.16 21.45
N TYR A 183 9.80 -2.44 22.65
CA TYR A 183 10.33 -1.92 23.88
C TYR A 183 10.21 -3.00 24.97
N SER A 184 11.35 -3.48 25.44
CA SER A 184 11.40 -4.61 26.38
C SER A 184 10.56 -4.40 27.66
N GLY A 185 10.41 -3.15 28.11
CA GLY A 185 9.58 -2.82 29.26
C GLY A 185 8.07 -3.04 29.04
N LEU A 186 7.57 -3.07 27.81
CA LEU A 186 6.16 -3.36 27.52
C LEU A 186 5.82 -4.85 27.65
N ASN A 187 6.79 -5.74 27.47
CA ASN A 187 6.57 -7.19 27.49
C ASN A 187 6.10 -7.69 28.86
N GLU A 188 6.47 -7.02 29.94
CA GLU A 188 6.08 -7.37 31.31
C GLU A 188 4.73 -6.76 31.72
N ASP A 189 4.11 -5.92 30.87
CA ASP A 189 2.85 -5.23 31.11
C ASP A 189 1.60 -6.09 30.80
N SER A 190 1.77 -7.31 30.28
CA SER A 190 0.66 -8.19 29.90
C SER A 190 1.05 -9.66 29.94
N ASP A 191 0.12 -10.51 30.39
CA ASP A 191 0.22 -11.97 30.33
C ASP A 191 -0.18 -12.53 28.95
N ASN A 192 -0.66 -11.69 28.04
CA ASN A 192 -1.01 -12.11 26.68
C ASN A 192 0.22 -12.09 25.78
N GLU A 193 0.59 -13.25 25.24
CA GLU A 193 1.75 -13.42 24.37
C GLU A 193 1.74 -12.46 23.17
N LEU A 194 0.58 -12.19 22.56
CA LEU A 194 0.46 -11.27 21.42
C LEU A 194 0.69 -9.80 21.82
N ASP A 195 0.55 -9.43 23.08
CA ASP A 195 0.88 -8.08 23.57
C ASP A 195 2.40 -7.91 23.76
N GLN A 196 3.14 -9.01 23.86
CA GLN A 196 4.60 -9.03 24.03
C GLN A 196 5.34 -9.04 22.69
N THR A 197 4.62 -8.87 21.57
CA THR A 197 5.18 -8.80 20.21
C THR A 197 5.56 -7.37 19.83
N ALA A 198 6.10 -7.20 18.63
CA ALA A 198 6.49 -5.89 18.11
C ALA A 198 5.74 -5.49 16.82
N ASN A 199 4.82 -6.33 16.32
CA ASN A 199 4.19 -6.22 15.02
C ASN A 199 2.68 -5.95 15.13
N PHE A 200 2.29 -4.88 15.83
CA PHE A 200 0.89 -4.57 16.09
C PHE A 200 0.11 -4.22 14.80
N GLY A 201 0.75 -3.56 13.82
CA GLY A 201 0.16 -3.31 12.52
C GLY A 201 -0.10 -4.59 11.72
N THR A 202 0.79 -5.58 11.80
CA THR A 202 0.57 -6.90 11.19
C THR A 202 -0.57 -7.65 11.90
N LEU A 203 -0.65 -7.56 13.23
CA LEU A 203 -1.77 -8.11 14.00
C LEU A 203 -3.11 -7.46 13.66
N ASP A 204 -3.13 -6.16 13.36
CA ASP A 204 -4.35 -5.45 12.92
C ASP A 204 -4.83 -5.99 11.57
N ILE A 205 -3.92 -6.25 10.61
CA ILE A 205 -4.26 -6.85 9.31
C ILE A 205 -4.80 -8.27 9.50
N ILE A 206 -4.17 -9.07 10.35
CA ILE A 206 -4.65 -10.42 10.71
C ILE A 206 -6.06 -10.33 11.32
N LYS A 207 -6.29 -9.41 12.26
CA LYS A 207 -7.60 -9.22 12.89
C LYS A 207 -8.68 -8.79 11.91
N SER A 208 -8.33 -7.94 10.95
CA SER A 208 -9.23 -7.54 9.85
C SER A 208 -9.57 -8.73 8.95
N LEU A 209 -8.59 -9.59 8.64
CA LEU A 209 -8.82 -10.83 7.88
C LEU A 209 -9.69 -11.84 8.66
N GLU A 210 -9.50 -11.97 9.97
CA GLU A 210 -10.37 -12.77 10.83
C GLU A 210 -11.83 -12.27 10.74
N TRP A 211 -12.03 -10.94 10.87
CA TRP A 211 -13.35 -10.34 10.72
C TRP A 211 -13.96 -10.66 9.34
N VAL A 212 -13.17 -10.56 8.27
CA VAL A 212 -13.61 -10.89 6.90
C VAL A 212 -14.01 -12.35 6.80
N ASN A 213 -13.19 -13.28 7.28
CA ASN A 213 -13.53 -14.71 7.28
C ASN A 213 -14.85 -15.01 7.99
N GLU A 214 -15.11 -14.34 9.11
CA GLU A 214 -16.32 -14.55 9.90
C GLU A 214 -17.59 -13.93 9.31
N ASN A 215 -17.47 -12.83 8.55
CA ASN A 215 -18.63 -12.00 8.23
C ASN A 215 -18.87 -11.84 6.71
N ILE A 216 -17.84 -12.02 5.85
CA ILE A 216 -17.94 -11.64 4.44
C ILE A 216 -18.97 -12.45 3.65
N SER A 217 -19.30 -13.65 4.13
CA SER A 217 -20.37 -14.45 3.51
C SER A 217 -21.71 -13.74 3.58
N ASP A 218 -21.97 -12.96 4.60
CA ASP A 218 -23.18 -12.17 4.75
C ASP A 218 -23.22 -10.96 3.79
N PHE A 219 -22.07 -10.58 3.23
CA PHE A 219 -21.88 -9.54 2.20
C PHE A 219 -21.68 -10.10 0.79
N ASN A 220 -22.15 -11.33 0.54
CA ASN A 220 -22.02 -12.05 -0.74
C ASN A 220 -20.59 -12.47 -1.11
N GLY A 221 -19.59 -12.30 -0.24
CA GLY A 221 -18.24 -12.82 -0.44
C GLY A 221 -18.13 -14.30 -0.08
N ASP A 222 -17.11 -14.96 -0.64
CA ASP A 222 -16.74 -16.34 -0.30
C ASP A 222 -15.55 -16.34 0.67
N PRO A 223 -15.72 -16.70 1.95
CA PRO A 223 -14.63 -16.74 2.92
C PRO A 223 -13.56 -17.80 2.57
N ASN A 224 -13.88 -18.78 1.69
CA ASN A 224 -12.93 -19.75 1.19
C ASN A 224 -12.25 -19.31 -0.12
N ASN A 225 -12.48 -18.09 -0.56
CA ASN A 225 -11.89 -17.54 -1.77
C ASN A 225 -11.43 -16.08 -1.57
N ILE A 226 -10.49 -15.88 -0.65
CA ILE A 226 -9.89 -14.59 -0.34
C ILE A 226 -8.52 -14.49 -0.98
N THR A 227 -8.31 -13.44 -1.77
CA THR A 227 -7.01 -13.04 -2.31
C THR A 227 -6.55 -11.81 -1.57
N ILE A 228 -5.45 -11.90 -0.82
CA ILE A 228 -4.79 -10.73 -0.22
C ILE A 228 -3.90 -10.08 -1.28
N PHE A 229 -3.95 -8.75 -1.40
CA PHE A 229 -3.09 -8.04 -2.32
C PHE A 229 -2.72 -6.66 -1.79
N GLY A 230 -1.57 -6.17 -2.19
CA GLY A 230 -1.06 -4.89 -1.73
C GLY A 230 0.12 -4.43 -2.54
N GLU A 231 0.43 -3.15 -2.43
CA GLU A 231 1.55 -2.51 -3.12
C GLU A 231 2.55 -1.97 -2.11
N SER A 232 3.86 -1.95 -2.46
CA SER A 232 4.91 -1.38 -1.61
C SER A 232 4.96 -2.02 -0.22
N ALA A 233 4.78 -1.26 0.85
CA ALA A 233 4.66 -1.79 2.20
C ALA A 233 3.45 -2.73 2.37
N GLY A 234 2.34 -2.48 1.67
CA GLY A 234 1.20 -3.40 1.63
C GLY A 234 1.56 -4.75 1.03
N ALA A 235 2.38 -4.76 -0.02
CA ALA A 235 2.93 -5.98 -0.61
C ALA A 235 3.89 -6.70 0.34
N ARG A 236 4.72 -5.96 1.09
CA ARG A 236 5.55 -6.51 2.16
C ARG A 236 4.69 -7.17 3.25
N ASN A 237 3.55 -6.54 3.60
CA ASN A 237 2.60 -7.13 4.53
C ASN A 237 1.96 -8.42 3.95
N VAL A 238 1.62 -8.47 2.64
CA VAL A 238 1.21 -9.72 1.97
C VAL A 238 2.26 -10.82 2.15
N ILE A 239 3.54 -10.49 1.87
CA ILE A 239 4.65 -11.45 2.03
C ILE A 239 4.83 -11.85 3.50
N SER A 240 4.64 -10.95 4.45
CA SER A 240 4.69 -11.23 5.90
C SER A 240 3.61 -12.22 6.30
N LEU A 241 2.39 -12.03 5.83
CA LEU A 241 1.26 -12.93 6.08
C LEU A 241 1.50 -14.33 5.48
N MET A 242 2.26 -14.44 4.40
CA MET A 242 2.66 -15.73 3.83
C MET A 242 3.60 -16.54 4.75
N THR A 243 4.17 -15.92 5.78
CA THR A 243 5.12 -16.55 6.70
C THR A 243 4.66 -16.54 8.17
N SER A 244 3.63 -15.75 8.49
CA SER A 244 3.13 -15.62 9.87
C SER A 244 2.30 -16.84 10.27
N PRO A 245 2.64 -17.52 11.39
CA PRO A 245 1.87 -18.70 11.83
C PRO A 245 0.41 -18.38 12.22
N LEU A 246 0.07 -17.11 12.34
CA LEU A 246 -1.26 -16.64 12.74
C LEU A 246 -2.23 -16.43 11.56
N SER A 247 -1.78 -16.57 10.30
CA SER A 247 -2.58 -16.20 9.13
C SER A 247 -2.80 -17.32 8.11
N GLU A 248 -2.34 -18.55 8.37
CA GLU A 248 -2.34 -19.65 7.41
C GLU A 248 -3.70 -19.91 6.76
N ASP A 249 -4.77 -19.95 7.55
CA ASP A 249 -6.11 -20.31 7.10
C ASP A 249 -6.97 -19.11 6.68
N LEU A 250 -6.45 -17.88 6.77
CA LEU A 250 -7.24 -16.66 6.57
C LEU A 250 -7.39 -16.23 5.11
N PHE A 251 -6.60 -16.78 4.19
CA PHE A 251 -6.65 -16.45 2.76
C PHE A 251 -6.15 -17.63 1.89
N GLN A 252 -6.45 -17.59 0.60
CA GLN A 252 -6.13 -18.69 -0.31
C GLN A 252 -5.00 -18.38 -1.28
N ARG A 253 -4.72 -17.07 -1.57
CA ARG A 253 -3.67 -16.63 -2.49
C ARG A 253 -3.24 -15.20 -2.23
N GLY A 254 -2.11 -14.78 -2.81
CA GLY A 254 -1.58 -13.45 -2.61
C GLY A 254 -1.02 -12.80 -3.88
N ILE A 255 -1.09 -11.46 -3.92
CA ILE A 255 -0.45 -10.63 -4.95
C ILE A 255 0.41 -9.60 -4.25
N SER A 256 1.72 -9.65 -4.48
CA SER A 256 2.71 -8.72 -3.94
C SER A 256 3.22 -7.80 -5.04
N GLN A 257 2.82 -6.53 -4.99
CA GLN A 257 3.17 -5.50 -5.99
C GLN A 257 4.28 -4.61 -5.44
N SER A 258 5.48 -4.72 -5.98
CA SER A 258 6.66 -3.94 -5.54
C SER A 258 7.02 -4.13 -4.05
N GLY A 259 6.77 -5.33 -3.51
CA GLY A 259 7.15 -5.70 -2.15
C GLY A 259 8.65 -5.99 -2.01
N TYR A 260 9.08 -6.39 -0.82
CA TYR A 260 10.44 -6.88 -0.58
C TYR A 260 10.51 -7.74 0.69
N LEU A 261 11.55 -8.60 0.77
CA LEU A 261 11.67 -9.63 1.82
C LEU A 261 12.34 -9.14 3.12
N GLY A 262 12.68 -7.85 3.23
CA GLY A 262 13.43 -7.33 4.36
C GLY A 262 12.63 -7.28 5.68
N SER A 263 13.34 -7.37 6.79
CA SER A 263 12.85 -7.21 8.17
C SER A 263 13.86 -6.42 8.99
N ASP A 264 13.40 -5.64 9.96
CA ASP A 264 14.28 -4.90 10.87
C ASP A 264 14.47 -5.69 12.17
N SER A 265 15.69 -5.68 12.73
CA SER A 265 15.96 -6.45 13.95
C SER A 265 15.27 -5.85 15.19
N LEU A 266 15.01 -6.69 16.19
CA LEU A 266 14.55 -6.22 17.51
C LEU A 266 15.53 -5.22 18.13
N ASP A 267 16.84 -5.43 17.96
CA ASP A 267 17.86 -4.51 18.46
C ASP A 267 17.77 -3.14 17.78
N PHE A 268 17.61 -3.11 16.46
CA PHE A 268 17.36 -1.86 15.72
C PHE A 268 16.09 -1.17 16.23
N ALA A 269 14.99 -1.91 16.37
CA ALA A 269 13.71 -1.36 16.79
C ALA A 269 13.71 -0.79 18.21
N GLU A 270 14.56 -1.32 19.10
CA GLU A 270 14.65 -0.82 20.46
C GLU A 270 15.78 0.20 20.66
N ASN A 271 16.98 -0.02 20.08
CA ASN A 271 18.20 0.68 20.45
C ASN A 271 18.72 1.68 19.40
N ASN A 272 18.16 1.73 18.18
CA ASN A 272 18.62 2.70 17.19
C ASN A 272 18.47 4.14 17.70
N GLU A 273 19.48 4.98 17.45
CA GLU A 273 19.53 6.35 17.97
C GLU A 273 18.47 7.30 17.40
N ARG A 274 17.86 6.96 16.23
CA ARG A 274 16.85 7.78 15.56
C ARG A 274 15.48 7.10 15.56
N ALA A 275 15.44 5.83 15.21
CA ALA A 275 14.21 5.06 15.01
C ALA A 275 13.78 4.26 16.25
N GLY A 276 14.69 3.99 17.19
CA GLY A 276 14.46 3.10 18.30
C GLY A 276 13.55 3.65 19.40
N SER A 277 12.80 2.76 20.03
CA SER A 277 11.86 3.10 21.09
C SER A 277 12.50 3.75 22.32
N LYS A 278 13.74 3.36 22.69
CA LYS A 278 14.47 4.00 23.79
C LYS A 278 14.83 5.45 23.48
N SER A 279 15.08 5.77 22.22
CA SER A 279 15.36 7.14 21.79
C SER A 279 14.10 8.01 21.81
N LEU A 280 12.94 7.46 21.40
CA LEU A 280 11.64 8.10 21.59
C LEU A 280 11.38 8.37 23.08
N LEU A 281 11.56 7.36 23.95
CA LEU A 281 11.34 7.50 25.39
C LEU A 281 12.21 8.61 25.99
N ARG A 282 13.52 8.65 25.63
CA ARG A 282 14.44 9.72 26.03
C ARG A 282 13.95 11.09 25.57
N HIS A 283 13.44 11.19 24.34
CA HIS A 283 12.86 12.44 23.81
C HIS A 283 11.64 12.87 24.63
N LEU A 284 10.70 11.98 24.91
CA LEU A 284 9.49 12.27 25.71
C LEU A 284 9.84 12.72 27.14
N ILE A 285 10.85 12.12 27.77
CA ILE A 285 11.33 12.56 29.10
C ILE A 285 11.87 14.00 29.00
N LYS A 286 12.73 14.28 28.02
CA LYS A 286 13.31 15.62 27.80
C LYS A 286 12.27 16.68 27.47
N SER A 287 11.22 16.33 26.72
CA SER A 287 10.15 17.28 26.37
C SER A 287 9.36 17.76 27.59
N LYS A 288 9.19 16.90 28.61
CA LYS A 288 8.51 17.28 29.88
C LYS A 288 9.40 18.10 30.82
N ASN A 289 10.71 17.92 30.76
CA ASN A 289 11.67 18.68 31.56
C ASN A 289 12.98 18.90 30.79
N THR A 290 13.11 20.04 30.16
CA THR A 290 14.28 20.38 29.32
C THR A 290 15.59 20.53 30.10
N SER A 291 15.53 20.66 31.43
CA SER A 291 16.70 20.81 32.30
C SER A 291 17.16 19.50 32.95
N ILE A 292 16.51 18.37 32.63
CA ILE A 292 16.81 17.07 33.19
C ILE A 292 18.20 16.59 32.73
N SER A 293 19.00 16.08 33.65
CA SER A 293 20.34 15.53 33.37
C SER A 293 20.26 14.14 32.73
N ASP A 294 21.31 13.73 32.02
CA ASP A 294 21.39 12.39 31.44
C ASP A 294 21.36 11.27 32.49
N GLU A 295 21.84 11.53 33.72
CA GLU A 295 21.76 10.61 34.84
C GLU A 295 20.32 10.43 35.32
N GLU A 296 19.55 11.52 35.46
CA GLU A 296 18.13 11.48 35.82
C GLU A 296 17.29 10.78 34.74
N ILE A 297 17.61 11.00 33.45
CA ILE A 297 16.98 10.29 32.33
C ILE A 297 17.26 8.79 32.44
N SER A 298 18.52 8.40 32.69
CA SER A 298 18.89 7.00 32.83
C SER A 298 18.20 6.34 34.02
N ASN A 299 18.07 7.05 35.13
CA ASN A 299 17.33 6.59 36.32
C ASN A 299 15.84 6.45 36.03
N PHE A 300 15.23 7.39 35.28
CA PHE A 300 13.84 7.30 34.84
C PHE A 300 13.63 6.07 33.95
N MET A 301 14.46 5.90 32.92
CA MET A 301 14.39 4.80 31.96
C MET A 301 14.63 3.43 32.62
N SER A 302 15.38 3.35 33.71
CA SER A 302 15.55 2.12 34.48
C SER A 302 14.34 1.76 35.33
N ASN A 303 13.41 2.70 35.55
CA ASN A 303 12.12 2.44 36.17
C ASN A 303 11.09 2.08 35.10
N GLN A 304 10.89 0.78 34.92
CA GLN A 304 9.98 0.24 33.89
C GLN A 304 8.57 0.81 34.00
N MET A 305 7.98 0.82 35.20
CA MET A 305 6.61 1.31 35.40
C MET A 305 6.44 2.77 34.96
N LEU A 306 7.39 3.65 35.29
CA LEU A 306 7.36 5.06 34.86
C LEU A 306 7.56 5.19 33.35
N SER A 307 8.42 4.36 32.76
CA SER A 307 8.71 4.36 31.32
C SER A 307 7.49 3.91 30.53
N VAL A 308 6.83 2.83 30.95
CA VAL A 308 5.61 2.31 30.31
C VAL A 308 4.46 3.31 30.47
N ASP A 309 4.24 3.86 31.66
CA ASP A 309 3.23 4.88 31.90
C ASP A 309 3.42 6.11 31.00
N LEU A 310 4.66 6.62 30.89
CA LEU A 310 4.95 7.74 30.01
C LEU A 310 4.66 7.42 28.54
N LEU A 311 5.05 6.25 28.05
CA LEU A 311 4.78 5.82 26.67
C LEU A 311 3.28 5.67 26.40
N ARG A 312 2.52 5.07 27.31
CA ARG A 312 1.06 4.88 27.19
C ARG A 312 0.29 6.22 27.22
N THR A 313 0.71 7.16 28.08
CA THR A 313 0.00 8.41 28.33
C THR A 313 0.51 9.59 27.47
N ALA A 314 1.58 9.43 26.72
CA ALA A 314 2.08 10.47 25.80
C ALA A 314 1.03 10.81 24.73
N ASP A 315 0.93 12.11 24.38
CA ASP A 315 0.10 12.52 23.25
C ASP A 315 0.59 11.85 21.95
N ALA A 316 -0.32 11.30 21.18
CA ALA A 316 0.01 10.61 19.93
C ALA A 316 0.74 11.52 18.93
N LYS A 317 0.42 12.82 18.93
CA LYS A 317 1.11 13.81 18.08
C LYS A 317 2.54 14.05 18.56
N ASP A 318 2.81 14.00 19.87
CA ASP A 318 4.17 14.12 20.41
C ASP A 318 5.02 12.92 19.99
N ILE A 319 4.44 11.71 19.99
CA ILE A 319 5.09 10.50 19.52
C ILE A 319 5.45 10.63 18.02
N ILE A 320 4.50 10.97 17.16
CA ILE A 320 4.74 11.13 15.72
C ILE A 320 5.72 12.26 15.44
N SER A 321 5.66 13.38 16.17
CA SER A 321 6.54 14.53 15.94
C SER A 321 8.02 14.26 16.20
N TYR A 322 8.33 13.22 16.97
CA TYR A 322 9.69 12.75 17.19
C TYR A 322 10.30 12.21 15.89
N TYR A 323 9.52 11.47 15.10
CA TYR A 323 9.97 10.85 13.86
C TYR A 323 9.84 11.88 12.72
N ARG A 324 10.95 12.17 12.08
CA ARG A 324 11.00 13.19 11.02
C ARG A 324 10.86 12.54 9.64
N PRO A 325 10.11 13.19 8.73
CA PRO A 325 10.08 12.75 7.34
C PRO A 325 11.48 12.67 6.73
N ARG A 326 11.72 11.63 5.98
CA ARG A 326 12.99 11.41 5.26
C ARG A 326 12.93 12.13 3.91
N PRO A 327 13.80 13.11 3.64
CA PRO A 327 13.82 13.80 2.35
C PRO A 327 14.15 12.87 1.17
N ASP A 328 14.95 11.83 1.42
CA ASP A 328 15.39 10.83 0.43
C ASP A 328 14.38 9.69 0.20
N ALA A 329 13.24 9.71 0.89
CA ALA A 329 12.25 8.63 0.83
C ALA A 329 10.80 9.14 0.73
N ALA A 330 10.55 10.15 -0.09
CA ALA A 330 9.21 10.67 -0.38
C ALA A 330 8.38 11.06 0.88
N GLY A 331 9.04 11.54 1.93
CA GLY A 331 8.38 11.95 3.16
C GLY A 331 8.06 10.80 4.13
N LEU A 332 8.49 9.58 3.86
CA LEU A 332 8.41 8.48 4.82
C LEU A 332 9.19 8.85 6.11
N ILE A 333 8.68 8.43 7.25
CA ILE A 333 9.41 8.58 8.53
C ILE A 333 10.34 7.39 8.77
N ASP A 334 11.40 7.61 9.53
CA ASP A 334 12.38 6.58 9.86
C ASP A 334 11.93 5.82 11.12
N VAL A 335 11.29 4.67 10.93
CA VAL A 335 10.76 3.80 11.98
C VAL A 335 11.07 2.34 11.66
N PRO A 336 11.13 1.46 12.67
CA PRO A 336 11.20 0.02 12.44
C PRO A 336 10.00 -0.49 11.66
N ASN A 337 10.21 -1.54 10.89
CA ASN A 337 9.19 -2.06 10.00
C ASN A 337 9.30 -3.58 9.84
N VAL A 338 8.25 -4.30 10.18
CA VAL A 338 8.19 -5.77 10.22
C VAL A 338 9.36 -6.39 10.97
N ILE A 339 9.14 -6.74 12.22
CA ILE A 339 10.18 -7.13 13.16
C ILE A 339 10.09 -8.65 13.42
N PRO A 340 11.20 -9.42 13.29
CA PRO A 340 11.22 -10.84 13.65
C PRO A 340 11.12 -11.01 15.16
N ASP A 341 9.90 -11.16 15.68
CA ASP A 341 9.60 -11.31 17.11
C ASP A 341 9.40 -12.79 17.53
N GLY A 342 9.39 -13.71 16.56
CA GLY A 342 9.23 -15.14 16.80
C GLY A 342 7.79 -15.61 17.01
N VAL A 343 6.84 -14.71 17.11
CA VAL A 343 5.40 -14.97 17.34
C VAL A 343 4.59 -14.58 16.11
N VAL A 344 4.64 -13.32 15.71
CA VAL A 344 3.93 -12.81 14.52
C VAL A 344 4.78 -13.04 13.27
N ILE A 345 6.06 -12.75 13.35
CA ILE A 345 7.04 -12.93 12.29
C ILE A 345 8.11 -13.92 12.76
N PRO A 346 8.44 -14.96 12.00
CA PRO A 346 9.47 -15.93 12.37
C PRO A 346 10.79 -15.27 12.78
N ASN A 347 11.51 -15.83 13.76
CA ASN A 347 12.79 -15.30 14.25
C ASN A 347 13.86 -15.10 13.16
N LYS A 348 13.78 -15.88 12.06
CA LYS A 348 14.67 -15.74 10.91
C LYS A 348 14.28 -14.60 9.95
N GLY A 349 13.23 -13.85 10.27
CA GLY A 349 12.67 -12.81 9.42
C GLY A 349 11.98 -13.35 8.16
N ILE A 350 11.43 -12.45 7.36
CA ILE A 350 10.72 -12.81 6.12
C ILE A 350 11.68 -13.47 5.13
N TYR A 351 12.86 -12.88 4.92
CA TYR A 351 13.86 -13.44 4.00
C TYR A 351 14.28 -14.86 4.38
N GLY A 352 14.62 -15.08 5.65
CA GLY A 352 15.01 -16.39 6.13
C GLY A 352 13.89 -17.42 5.95
N ALA A 353 12.64 -17.03 6.17
CA ALA A 353 11.50 -17.91 5.95
C ALA A 353 11.34 -18.31 4.47
N TYR A 354 11.47 -17.35 3.55
CA TYR A 354 11.41 -17.64 2.11
C TYR A 354 12.61 -18.47 1.63
N ARG A 355 13.83 -18.12 2.06
CA ARG A 355 15.06 -18.84 1.72
C ARG A 355 14.99 -20.32 2.15
N ASP A 356 14.43 -20.58 3.31
CA ASP A 356 14.34 -21.94 3.88
C ASP A 356 13.05 -22.69 3.46
N GLY A 357 12.14 -22.02 2.75
CA GLY A 357 10.89 -22.60 2.27
C GLY A 357 9.77 -22.73 3.30
N ASP A 358 9.77 -21.86 4.34
CA ASP A 358 8.78 -21.89 5.42
C ASP A 358 7.53 -21.03 5.15
N MET A 359 7.44 -20.42 3.95
CA MET A 359 6.20 -19.78 3.51
C MET A 359 5.12 -20.81 3.16
N TYR A 360 3.85 -20.38 3.16
CA TYR A 360 2.71 -21.25 2.81
C TYR A 360 2.71 -21.66 1.34
N ASP A 361 2.14 -22.84 1.05
CA ASP A 361 1.96 -23.35 -0.32
C ASP A 361 0.66 -22.80 -0.91
N LYS A 362 0.70 -21.53 -1.36
CA LYS A 362 -0.43 -20.82 -1.96
C LYS A 362 0.00 -20.16 -3.28
N PRO A 363 -0.92 -20.03 -4.27
CA PRO A 363 -0.63 -19.30 -5.49
C PRO A 363 -0.23 -17.85 -5.19
N MET A 364 0.80 -17.36 -5.90
CA MET A 364 1.34 -16.01 -5.73
C MET A 364 1.56 -15.31 -7.07
N ILE A 365 1.31 -13.99 -7.08
CA ILE A 365 1.84 -13.07 -8.08
C ILE A 365 2.87 -12.17 -7.39
N PHE A 366 4.07 -12.03 -7.98
CA PHE A 366 5.08 -11.05 -7.58
C PHE A 366 5.30 -10.07 -8.73
N GLY A 367 5.32 -8.79 -8.44
CA GLY A 367 5.52 -7.77 -9.46
C GLY A 367 6.36 -6.60 -9.00
N SER A 368 6.82 -5.83 -10.00
CA SER A 368 7.50 -4.54 -9.82
C SER A 368 7.20 -3.62 -10.99
N THR A 369 7.53 -2.34 -10.83
CA THR A 369 7.57 -1.41 -11.94
C THR A 369 8.99 -1.35 -12.56
N ARG A 370 9.11 -0.81 -13.78
CA ARG A 370 10.41 -0.73 -14.48
C ARG A 370 11.34 0.31 -13.85
N ASP A 371 10.77 1.40 -13.39
CA ASP A 371 11.51 2.59 -12.96
C ASP A 371 11.23 2.93 -11.46
N GLU A 372 11.13 1.92 -10.60
CA GLU A 372 10.73 2.00 -9.18
C GLU A 372 11.25 3.25 -8.46
N ASP A 373 12.55 3.49 -8.51
CA ASP A 373 13.20 4.55 -7.74
C ASP A 373 12.96 5.96 -8.27
N LYS A 374 12.51 6.12 -9.50
CA LYS A 374 12.27 7.45 -10.08
C LYS A 374 11.24 8.26 -9.31
N LEU A 375 10.24 7.63 -8.65
CA LEU A 375 9.34 8.34 -7.75
C LEU A 375 10.10 9.05 -6.63
N PHE A 376 10.97 8.32 -5.93
CA PHE A 376 11.74 8.84 -4.79
C PHE A 376 12.79 9.86 -5.24
N MET A 377 13.45 9.61 -6.37
CA MET A 377 14.41 10.54 -6.97
C MET A 377 13.75 11.84 -7.44
N PHE A 378 12.56 11.75 -8.04
CA PHE A 378 11.77 12.92 -8.45
C PHE A 378 11.43 13.81 -7.27
N MET A 379 11.17 13.25 -6.10
CA MET A 379 10.83 13.98 -4.89
C MET A 379 12.05 14.46 -4.08
N ASN A 380 13.27 14.04 -4.43
CA ASN A 380 14.49 14.31 -3.67
C ASN A 380 15.39 15.34 -4.35
N ASP A 381 15.62 16.47 -3.67
CA ASP A 381 16.50 17.55 -4.14
C ASP A 381 17.99 17.14 -4.28
N GLU A 382 18.38 15.95 -3.84
CA GLU A 382 19.70 15.41 -4.15
C GLU A 382 19.87 15.12 -5.65
N TYR A 383 18.82 14.61 -6.30
CA TYR A 383 18.86 14.18 -7.72
C TYR A 383 18.31 15.21 -8.69
N VAL A 384 17.43 16.10 -8.24
CA VAL A 384 16.75 17.06 -9.12
C VAL A 384 16.94 18.51 -8.67
N ASN A 385 16.81 19.43 -9.62
CA ASN A 385 16.69 20.86 -9.37
C ASN A 385 15.24 21.30 -9.59
N ARG A 386 14.73 22.18 -8.70
CA ARG A 386 13.42 22.84 -8.81
C ARG A 386 13.61 24.34 -8.98
N PRO A 387 13.97 24.80 -10.19
CA PRO A 387 14.40 26.18 -10.38
C PRO A 387 13.31 27.24 -10.14
N LEU A 388 12.04 26.83 -10.09
CA LEU A 388 10.91 27.71 -9.88
C LEU A 388 10.23 27.55 -8.51
N SER A 389 10.80 26.79 -7.58
CA SER A 389 10.24 26.53 -6.25
C SER A 389 9.96 27.83 -5.45
N PHE A 390 10.72 28.92 -5.70
CA PHE A 390 10.46 30.22 -5.08
C PHE A 390 9.13 30.88 -5.52
N LEU A 391 8.50 30.40 -6.59
CA LEU A 391 7.19 30.81 -7.08
C LEU A 391 6.06 29.90 -6.59
N SER A 392 6.38 28.85 -5.89
CA SER A 392 5.44 27.84 -5.34
C SER A 392 4.24 28.44 -4.59
N PRO A 393 4.37 29.55 -3.83
CA PRO A 393 3.20 30.19 -3.21
C PRO A 393 2.17 30.74 -4.19
N ILE A 394 2.53 30.82 -5.47
CA ILE A 394 1.69 31.42 -6.52
C ILE A 394 1.03 30.33 -7.38
N SER A 395 1.63 29.14 -7.46
CA SER A 395 1.14 28.06 -8.31
C SER A 395 1.73 26.70 -7.92
N GLU A 396 0.89 25.76 -7.47
CA GLU A 396 1.23 24.35 -7.27
C GLU A 396 1.83 23.72 -8.53
N TYR A 397 1.49 24.24 -9.71
CA TYR A 397 2.00 23.80 -11.02
C TYR A 397 3.47 24.12 -11.26
N LEU A 398 4.06 25.10 -10.59
CA LEU A 398 5.45 25.50 -10.82
C LEU A 398 6.47 24.61 -10.11
N ASP A 399 6.05 23.89 -9.07
CA ASP A 399 6.87 22.87 -8.41
C ASP A 399 7.12 21.66 -9.31
N LEU A 400 6.29 21.45 -10.35
CA LEU A 400 6.49 20.43 -11.36
C LEU A 400 7.63 20.76 -12.36
N TYR A 401 8.17 22.00 -12.37
CA TYR A 401 9.31 22.32 -13.23
C TYR A 401 10.60 21.75 -12.66
N VAL A 402 10.83 20.47 -12.91
CA VAL A 402 11.92 19.66 -12.36
C VAL A 402 12.89 19.24 -13.46
N LYS A 403 14.18 19.24 -13.14
CA LYS A 403 15.25 18.73 -14.02
C LYS A 403 16.26 17.91 -13.24
N PRO A 404 16.74 16.79 -13.77
CA PRO A 404 17.85 16.06 -13.17
C PRO A 404 19.09 16.97 -13.05
N LYS A 405 19.81 16.90 -11.92
CA LYS A 405 21.09 17.60 -11.75
C LYS A 405 22.18 17.06 -12.67
N ASP A 406 22.25 15.75 -12.79
CA ASP A 406 23.09 15.01 -13.71
C ASP A 406 22.20 13.97 -14.45
N PRO A 407 21.71 14.27 -15.66
CA PRO A 407 20.80 13.37 -16.38
C PRO A 407 21.37 11.97 -16.58
N LYS A 408 22.68 11.86 -16.88
CA LYS A 408 23.31 10.56 -17.09
C LYS A 408 23.36 9.74 -15.82
N TYR A 409 23.73 10.35 -14.69
CA TYR A 409 23.77 9.66 -13.41
C TYR A 409 22.35 9.32 -12.94
N TYR A 410 21.39 10.21 -13.17
CA TYR A 410 19.97 9.98 -12.86
C TYR A 410 19.46 8.68 -13.48
N ASP A 411 19.66 8.51 -14.79
CA ASP A 411 19.20 7.32 -15.50
C ASP A 411 19.94 6.05 -15.06
N ILE A 412 21.27 6.13 -14.87
CA ILE A 412 22.07 4.97 -14.42
C ILE A 412 21.67 4.56 -12.99
N TYR A 413 21.53 5.54 -12.08
CA TYR A 413 21.11 5.27 -10.72
C TYR A 413 19.73 4.63 -10.69
N ALA A 414 18.75 5.24 -11.34
CA ALA A 414 17.37 4.73 -11.41
C ALA A 414 17.32 3.30 -11.94
N LYS A 415 18.06 3.01 -13.02
CA LYS A 415 18.14 1.67 -13.62
C LYS A 415 18.59 0.62 -12.59
N TYR A 416 19.73 0.82 -11.93
CA TYR A 416 20.29 -0.21 -11.04
C TYR A 416 19.53 -0.33 -9.73
N MET A 417 18.94 0.75 -9.24
CA MET A 417 18.06 0.69 -8.09
C MET A 417 16.76 -0.07 -8.41
N ALA A 418 16.15 0.17 -9.57
CA ALA A 418 14.97 -0.57 -10.01
C ALA A 418 15.28 -2.05 -10.35
N GLU A 419 16.45 -2.34 -10.94
CA GLU A 419 16.91 -3.72 -11.14
C GLU A 419 17.11 -4.45 -9.80
N SER A 420 17.69 -3.77 -8.80
CA SER A 420 17.83 -4.31 -7.44
C SER A 420 16.47 -4.56 -6.79
N TRP A 421 15.53 -3.63 -6.96
CA TRP A 421 14.17 -3.80 -6.46
C TRP A 421 13.47 -4.99 -7.10
N LYS A 422 13.49 -5.08 -8.44
CA LYS A 422 12.93 -6.24 -9.17
C LYS A 422 13.55 -7.55 -8.70
N TYR A 423 14.87 -7.60 -8.52
CA TYR A 423 15.55 -8.79 -8.00
C TYR A 423 14.99 -9.20 -6.63
N GLY A 424 14.90 -8.26 -5.68
CA GLY A 424 14.43 -8.52 -4.32
C GLY A 424 12.92 -8.76 -4.19
N ALA A 425 12.11 -8.11 -5.03
CA ALA A 425 10.65 -8.15 -4.97
C ALA A 425 10.01 -9.22 -5.86
N VAL A 426 10.69 -9.61 -6.94
CA VAL A 426 10.12 -10.50 -7.97
C VAL A 426 10.94 -11.75 -8.17
N ASP A 427 12.21 -11.60 -8.62
CA ASP A 427 13.00 -12.75 -9.08
C ASP A 427 13.33 -13.69 -7.92
N LEU A 428 13.77 -13.14 -6.78
CA LEU A 428 14.18 -13.90 -5.61
C LEU A 428 13.00 -14.63 -4.91
N PRO A 429 11.89 -13.95 -4.55
CA PRO A 429 10.74 -14.64 -3.96
C PRO A 429 10.06 -15.63 -4.91
N SER A 430 10.03 -15.34 -6.22
CA SER A 430 9.52 -16.30 -7.22
C SER A 430 10.38 -17.55 -7.29
N ASP A 431 11.71 -17.41 -7.24
CA ASP A 431 12.65 -18.50 -7.22
C ASP A 431 12.51 -19.35 -5.96
N PHE A 432 12.42 -18.73 -4.78
CA PHE A 432 12.23 -19.46 -3.53
C PHE A 432 10.89 -20.20 -3.52
N THR A 433 9.79 -19.52 -3.86
CA THR A 433 8.46 -20.14 -3.83
C THR A 433 8.38 -21.30 -4.83
N SER A 434 8.84 -21.12 -6.06
CA SER A 434 8.80 -22.20 -7.07
C SER A 434 9.72 -23.38 -6.78
N ASN A 435 10.75 -23.21 -5.94
CA ASN A 435 11.63 -24.29 -5.52
C ASN A 435 11.01 -25.16 -4.43
N TYR A 436 10.26 -24.58 -3.52
CA TYR A 436 9.77 -25.27 -2.33
C TYR A 436 8.28 -25.59 -2.38
N LYS A 437 7.49 -24.89 -3.22
CA LYS A 437 6.02 -25.01 -3.25
C LYS A 437 5.53 -25.59 -4.57
N LYS A 438 4.34 -26.19 -4.54
CA LYS A 438 3.68 -26.79 -5.72
C LYS A 438 2.74 -25.81 -6.40
N SER A 439 2.24 -24.84 -5.66
CA SER A 439 1.36 -23.78 -6.16
C SER A 439 2.06 -22.94 -7.21
N ASN A 440 1.31 -22.48 -8.21
CA ASN A 440 1.85 -21.64 -9.26
C ASN A 440 2.26 -20.29 -8.72
N VAL A 441 3.39 -19.82 -9.23
CA VAL A 441 3.90 -18.47 -9.05
C VAL A 441 3.89 -17.76 -10.39
N TYR A 442 3.39 -16.56 -10.42
CA TYR A 442 3.41 -15.69 -11.59
C TYR A 442 4.21 -14.43 -11.28
N ALA A 443 4.84 -13.86 -12.30
CA ALA A 443 5.63 -12.64 -12.11
C ALA A 443 5.31 -11.61 -13.18
N TYR A 444 5.34 -10.31 -12.81
CA TYR A 444 5.14 -9.23 -13.78
C TYR A 444 6.14 -8.09 -13.60
N ARG A 445 6.24 -7.26 -14.67
CA ARG A 445 6.80 -5.93 -14.60
C ARG A 445 5.88 -4.95 -15.35
N PHE A 446 5.63 -3.80 -14.73
CA PHE A 446 4.89 -2.71 -15.34
C PHE A 446 5.86 -1.71 -15.97
N ASP A 447 5.73 -1.48 -17.28
CA ASP A 447 6.70 -0.71 -18.09
C ASP A 447 6.13 0.60 -18.66
N TRP A 448 4.84 0.88 -18.50
CA TRP A 448 4.16 2.04 -19.08
C TRP A 448 4.83 3.37 -18.70
N ASP A 449 5.17 4.21 -19.67
CA ASP A 449 5.86 5.48 -19.51
C ASP A 449 5.38 6.59 -20.49
N GLU A 450 4.13 6.52 -20.91
CA GLU A 450 3.53 7.46 -21.86
C GLU A 450 2.95 8.73 -21.22
N GLN A 451 3.53 9.20 -20.11
CA GLN A 451 3.17 10.48 -19.51
C GLN A 451 3.39 11.65 -20.46
N ASN A 452 2.75 12.78 -20.16
CA ASN A 452 2.93 14.00 -20.93
C ASN A 452 4.32 14.63 -20.78
N VAL A 453 4.77 15.29 -21.84
CA VAL A 453 5.81 16.33 -21.76
C VAL A 453 5.10 17.66 -21.48
N TYR A 454 5.22 18.18 -20.27
CA TYR A 454 4.47 19.37 -19.85
C TYR A 454 5.39 20.56 -19.63
N LEU A 455 5.15 21.69 -20.35
CA LEU A 455 5.94 22.92 -20.25
C LEU A 455 7.48 22.70 -20.36
N GLY A 456 7.91 21.67 -21.09
CA GLY A 456 9.32 21.30 -21.26
C GLY A 456 9.88 20.39 -20.15
N VAL A 457 9.05 19.96 -19.21
CA VAL A 457 9.37 18.89 -18.27
C VAL A 457 9.04 17.55 -18.92
N ASN A 458 10.03 16.70 -19.06
CA ASN A 458 9.90 15.38 -19.66
C ASN A 458 9.57 14.35 -18.56
N LEU A 459 8.27 14.16 -18.26
CA LEU A 459 7.82 13.23 -17.22
C LEU A 459 8.15 11.76 -17.55
N PRO A 460 8.05 11.29 -18.82
CA PRO A 460 8.54 9.95 -19.18
C PRO A 460 9.98 9.68 -18.73
N ASN A 461 10.88 10.65 -18.89
CA ASN A 461 12.25 10.50 -18.43
C ASN A 461 12.41 10.63 -16.91
N LEU A 462 11.63 11.51 -16.26
CA LEU A 462 11.74 11.79 -14.84
C LEU A 462 11.06 10.73 -13.96
N LEU A 463 9.94 10.21 -14.41
CA LEU A 463 9.14 9.23 -13.68
C LEU A 463 9.13 7.87 -14.38
N GLY A 464 8.86 7.84 -15.69
CA GLY A 464 8.68 6.58 -16.40
C GLY A 464 7.63 5.71 -15.70
N ALA A 465 7.82 4.40 -15.69
CA ALA A 465 7.02 3.47 -14.91
C ALA A 465 7.49 3.47 -13.45
N ALA A 466 7.26 4.57 -12.72
CA ALA A 466 7.71 4.76 -11.35
C ALA A 466 6.89 3.92 -10.34
N HIS A 467 7.38 3.82 -9.11
CA HIS A 467 6.75 3.09 -8.00
C HIS A 467 5.28 3.46 -7.82
N GLY A 468 4.40 2.45 -7.76
CA GLY A 468 2.95 2.59 -7.52
C GLY A 468 2.14 3.07 -8.72
N MET A 469 2.75 3.31 -9.89
CA MET A 469 2.01 3.81 -11.06
C MET A 469 1.05 2.78 -11.66
N GLU A 470 1.29 1.50 -11.48
CA GLU A 470 0.39 0.44 -11.93
C GLU A 470 -0.95 0.45 -11.17
N LEU A 471 -1.02 1.08 -9.99
CA LEU A 471 -2.25 1.13 -9.20
C LEU A 471 -3.41 1.81 -9.93
N ALA A 472 -3.11 2.92 -10.61
CA ALA A 472 -4.11 3.62 -11.41
C ALA A 472 -4.69 2.74 -12.52
N PHE A 473 -3.88 1.83 -13.08
CA PHE A 473 -4.30 0.89 -14.11
C PHE A 473 -5.09 -0.28 -13.53
N ILE A 474 -4.64 -0.87 -12.43
CA ILE A 474 -5.32 -2.01 -11.80
C ILE A 474 -6.69 -1.59 -11.29
N PHE A 475 -6.78 -0.44 -10.60
CA PHE A 475 -8.03 0.05 -10.02
C PHE A 475 -8.86 0.92 -10.95
N LYS A 476 -8.34 1.25 -12.15
CA LYS A 476 -8.98 2.14 -13.11
C LYS A 476 -9.41 3.44 -12.44
N SER A 477 -8.43 4.11 -11.82
CA SER A 477 -8.70 5.29 -10.99
C SER A 477 -9.20 6.48 -11.80
N ASP A 478 -9.89 7.41 -11.13
CA ASP A 478 -10.45 8.65 -11.73
C ASP A 478 -9.40 9.45 -12.53
N GLY A 479 -8.14 9.43 -12.11
CA GLY A 479 -7.05 10.08 -12.83
C GLY A 479 -6.85 9.51 -14.23
N LEU A 480 -6.81 8.19 -14.36
CA LEU A 480 -6.69 7.50 -15.65
C LEU A 480 -7.93 7.71 -16.52
N LEU A 481 -9.10 7.80 -15.90
CA LEU A 481 -10.35 8.07 -16.60
C LEU A 481 -10.49 9.53 -17.07
N GLY A 482 -9.62 10.46 -16.60
CA GLY A 482 -9.71 11.90 -16.84
C GLY A 482 -10.93 12.53 -16.16
N GLU A 483 -11.43 11.93 -15.10
CA GLU A 483 -12.57 12.39 -14.31
C GLU A 483 -12.14 13.17 -13.07
N SER A 484 -10.85 13.06 -12.72
CA SER A 484 -10.25 13.84 -11.63
C SER A 484 -10.26 15.34 -11.98
N SER A 485 -10.70 16.16 -11.04
CA SER A 485 -10.50 17.62 -11.11
C SER A 485 -9.07 18.02 -10.73
N ASP A 486 -8.19 17.05 -10.50
CA ASP A 486 -6.81 17.28 -10.11
C ASP A 486 -5.95 17.49 -11.35
N ALA A 487 -5.40 18.68 -11.46
CA ALA A 487 -4.53 19.08 -12.54
C ALA A 487 -3.25 18.22 -12.67
N ILE A 488 -2.85 17.50 -11.62
CA ILE A 488 -1.71 16.59 -11.67
C ILE A 488 -2.05 15.37 -12.56
N ASN A 489 -3.27 14.86 -12.46
CA ASN A 489 -3.71 13.76 -13.30
C ASN A 489 -3.79 14.15 -14.77
N ASP A 490 -4.23 15.38 -15.10
CA ASP A 490 -4.23 15.91 -16.46
C ASP A 490 -2.80 16.05 -17.04
N ILE A 491 -1.81 16.22 -16.19
CA ILE A 491 -0.40 16.27 -16.56
C ILE A 491 0.18 14.87 -16.75
N MET A 492 -0.22 13.93 -15.90
CA MET A 492 0.29 12.55 -15.92
C MET A 492 -0.23 11.76 -17.11
N TYR A 493 -1.52 11.86 -17.43
CA TYR A 493 -2.15 11.04 -18.46
C TYR A 493 -2.39 11.83 -19.75
N ASN A 494 -1.93 11.29 -20.88
CA ASN A 494 -2.06 11.92 -22.18
C ASN A 494 -3.40 11.54 -22.84
N GLU A 495 -4.24 12.53 -23.13
CA GLU A 495 -5.52 12.32 -23.83
C GLU A 495 -5.38 11.52 -25.13
N ASN A 496 -4.27 11.65 -25.86
CA ASN A 496 -4.03 10.92 -27.09
C ASN A 496 -3.81 9.42 -26.87
N ASN A 497 -3.32 9.03 -25.69
CA ASN A 497 -3.05 7.65 -25.31
C ASN A 497 -4.18 7.03 -24.50
N ARG A 498 -5.18 7.83 -24.09
CA ARG A 498 -6.24 7.42 -23.19
C ARG A 498 -6.93 6.11 -23.58
N SER A 499 -7.22 5.91 -24.87
CA SER A 499 -7.85 4.68 -25.36
C SER A 499 -6.97 3.45 -25.16
N THR A 500 -5.67 3.57 -25.36
CA THR A 500 -4.70 2.48 -25.16
C THR A 500 -4.43 2.24 -23.68
N ASP A 501 -4.43 3.29 -22.87
CA ASP A 501 -4.23 3.22 -21.43
C ASP A 501 -5.41 2.53 -20.75
N LEU A 502 -6.64 2.86 -21.17
CA LEU A 502 -7.86 2.20 -20.70
C LEU A 502 -7.94 0.72 -21.12
N ASP A 503 -7.46 0.37 -22.33
CA ASP A 503 -7.38 -1.02 -22.78
C ASP A 503 -6.36 -1.81 -21.93
N LEU A 504 -5.18 -1.23 -21.66
CA LEU A 504 -4.18 -1.81 -20.78
C LEU A 504 -4.74 -1.99 -19.36
N SER A 505 -5.37 -0.97 -18.80
CA SER A 505 -6.02 -0.99 -17.48
C SER A 505 -7.05 -2.11 -17.39
N THR A 506 -7.96 -2.19 -18.38
CA THR A 506 -9.00 -3.24 -18.43
C THR A 506 -8.38 -4.63 -18.42
N LYS A 507 -7.33 -4.87 -19.23
CA LYS A 507 -6.65 -6.16 -19.28
C LYS A 507 -5.91 -6.48 -17.98
N MET A 508 -5.26 -5.51 -17.35
CA MET A 508 -4.61 -5.72 -16.06
C MET A 508 -5.64 -6.11 -14.99
N GLY A 509 -6.74 -5.37 -14.88
CA GLY A 509 -7.83 -5.73 -13.96
C GLY A 509 -8.37 -7.13 -14.19
N GLN A 510 -8.53 -7.54 -15.46
CA GLN A 510 -8.97 -8.90 -15.82
C GLN A 510 -8.01 -9.99 -15.37
N TYR A 511 -6.68 -9.80 -15.51
CA TYR A 511 -5.69 -10.76 -15.00
C TYR A 511 -5.74 -10.89 -13.46
N TRP A 512 -5.85 -9.78 -12.74
CA TRP A 512 -5.98 -9.78 -11.27
C TRP A 512 -7.25 -10.51 -10.82
N VAL A 513 -8.37 -10.25 -11.48
CA VAL A 513 -9.65 -10.89 -11.17
C VAL A 513 -9.64 -12.37 -11.51
N ASN A 514 -9.12 -12.77 -12.67
CA ASN A 514 -8.94 -14.18 -13.00
C ASN A 514 -8.14 -14.91 -11.92
N PHE A 515 -7.02 -14.33 -11.51
CA PHE A 515 -6.21 -14.90 -10.43
C PHE A 515 -6.99 -14.98 -9.11
N ALA A 516 -7.80 -13.98 -8.79
CA ALA A 516 -8.64 -13.99 -7.60
C ALA A 516 -9.72 -15.09 -7.64
N TYR A 517 -10.17 -15.52 -8.81
CA TYR A 517 -11.17 -16.60 -8.93
C TYR A 517 -10.61 -17.97 -8.58
N ASP A 518 -9.45 -18.35 -9.13
CA ASP A 518 -8.93 -19.72 -8.99
C ASP A 518 -7.41 -19.86 -8.89
N GLY A 519 -6.67 -18.75 -8.83
CA GLY A 519 -5.20 -18.75 -8.76
C GLY A 519 -4.51 -18.86 -10.12
N ASN A 520 -5.26 -18.71 -11.22
CA ASN A 520 -4.73 -18.71 -12.58
C ASN A 520 -5.13 -17.42 -13.32
N PRO A 521 -4.19 -16.53 -13.67
CA PRO A 521 -4.53 -15.26 -14.31
C PRO A 521 -5.08 -15.39 -15.74
N ASN A 522 -5.07 -16.61 -16.34
CA ASN A 522 -5.49 -16.84 -17.72
C ASN A 522 -6.90 -17.45 -17.83
N SER A 523 -7.55 -17.84 -16.73
CA SER A 523 -8.69 -18.73 -16.81
C SER A 523 -10.03 -18.00 -16.88
N VAL A 524 -10.68 -17.80 -15.78
CA VAL A 524 -12.03 -17.28 -15.70
C VAL A 524 -12.07 -16.11 -14.72
N PRO A 525 -12.97 -15.17 -14.87
CA PRO A 525 -14.08 -15.13 -15.86
C PRO A 525 -13.70 -14.59 -17.25
N TYR A 526 -12.46 -14.18 -17.48
CA TYR A 526 -12.01 -13.50 -18.70
C TYR A 526 -11.05 -14.37 -19.52
N ASP A 527 -11.26 -14.41 -20.83
CA ASP A 527 -10.33 -15.05 -21.77
C ASP A 527 -9.24 -14.03 -22.19
N MET A 528 -7.99 -14.36 -21.88
CA MET A 528 -6.86 -13.45 -22.08
C MET A 528 -6.14 -13.74 -23.39
N SER A 529 -5.88 -12.69 -24.17
CA SER A 529 -5.19 -12.81 -25.47
C SER A 529 -3.72 -13.17 -25.35
N THR A 530 -3.07 -12.84 -24.25
CA THR A 530 -1.67 -13.19 -23.95
C THR A 530 -1.66 -14.17 -22.77
N GLU A 531 -1.13 -15.37 -22.98
CA GLU A 531 -1.00 -16.34 -21.90
C GLU A 531 0.10 -15.90 -20.92
N TRP A 532 -0.26 -15.65 -19.66
CA TRP A 532 0.67 -15.40 -18.57
C TRP A 532 1.20 -16.72 -18.04
N LYS A 533 2.42 -17.10 -18.40
CA LYS A 533 3.01 -18.37 -17.99
C LYS A 533 3.51 -18.31 -16.56
N PRO A 534 3.36 -19.40 -15.78
CA PRO A 534 3.90 -19.45 -14.43
C PRO A 534 5.44 -19.39 -14.43
N TRP A 535 6.00 -18.84 -13.38
CA TRP A 535 7.44 -18.79 -13.16
C TRP A 535 8.03 -20.20 -13.10
N ASN A 536 8.94 -20.48 -14.02
CA ASN A 536 9.60 -21.79 -14.07
C ASN A 536 11.09 -21.60 -14.42
N LYS A 537 11.96 -22.05 -13.51
CA LYS A 537 13.42 -21.99 -13.71
C LYS A 537 13.92 -22.78 -14.93
N LEU A 538 13.21 -23.82 -15.33
CA LEU A 538 13.57 -24.65 -16.48
C LEU A 538 13.15 -24.02 -17.81
N ASN A 539 12.23 -23.05 -17.79
CA ASN A 539 11.83 -22.30 -18.97
C ASN A 539 12.67 -21.02 -19.08
N ASN A 540 13.75 -21.08 -19.87
CA ASN A 540 14.66 -19.95 -20.04
C ASN A 540 14.10 -18.81 -20.92
N ASN A 541 12.90 -18.95 -21.51
CA ASN A 541 12.44 -18.02 -22.53
C ASN A 541 11.31 -17.09 -22.12
N GLU A 542 10.52 -17.44 -21.10
CA GLU A 542 9.31 -16.69 -20.71
C GLU A 542 9.05 -16.87 -19.21
N ARG A 543 9.50 -15.92 -18.39
CA ARG A 543 9.39 -16.03 -16.94
C ARG A 543 8.42 -15.06 -16.29
N PHE A 544 8.30 -13.86 -16.87
CA PHE A 544 7.40 -12.84 -16.37
C PHE A 544 6.70 -12.12 -17.51
N ILE A 545 5.51 -11.62 -17.25
CA ILE A 545 4.77 -10.78 -18.19
C ILE A 545 5.18 -9.32 -18.00
N VAL A 546 5.25 -8.58 -19.11
CA VAL A 546 5.38 -7.12 -19.11
C VAL A 546 4.04 -6.53 -19.48
N PHE A 547 3.61 -5.52 -18.72
CA PHE A 547 2.46 -4.68 -19.00
C PHE A 547 2.96 -3.32 -19.48
N ASP A 548 2.75 -3.03 -20.75
CA ASP A 548 3.21 -1.82 -21.40
C ASP A 548 2.17 -1.35 -22.42
N SER A 549 2.29 -0.12 -22.88
CA SER A 549 1.47 0.42 -23.95
C SER A 549 1.59 -0.42 -25.22
N VAL A 550 0.49 -0.60 -25.92
CA VAL A 550 0.49 -1.28 -27.24
C VAL A 550 1.36 -0.54 -28.28
N ASN A 551 1.64 0.74 -28.04
CA ASN A 551 2.49 1.55 -28.90
C ASN A 551 3.99 1.27 -28.69
N ASP A 552 4.37 0.60 -27.61
CA ASP A 552 5.74 0.15 -27.31
C ASP A 552 5.82 -1.39 -27.31
N LYS A 553 5.84 -2.06 -26.14
CA LYS A 553 6.00 -3.52 -26.04
C LYS A 553 4.68 -4.26 -25.99
N GLY A 554 3.63 -3.58 -25.56
CA GLY A 554 2.34 -4.20 -25.26
C GLY A 554 2.41 -5.19 -24.09
N ILE A 555 1.45 -6.11 -24.06
CA ILE A 555 1.43 -7.18 -23.05
C ILE A 555 2.12 -8.42 -23.63
N ALA A 556 3.28 -8.77 -23.10
CA ALA A 556 4.09 -9.89 -23.61
C ALA A 556 4.93 -10.56 -22.53
N MET A 557 5.31 -11.82 -22.75
CA MET A 557 6.21 -12.58 -21.87
C MET A 557 7.68 -12.25 -22.13
N PHE A 558 8.46 -12.16 -21.04
CA PHE A 558 9.91 -11.89 -21.08
C PHE A 558 10.69 -12.86 -20.17
N ASN A 559 12.03 -12.85 -20.30
CA ASN A 559 12.91 -13.81 -19.61
C ASN A 559 14.14 -13.24 -18.90
N ASN A 560 14.38 -11.93 -18.95
CA ASN A 560 15.56 -11.33 -18.34
C ASN A 560 15.45 -11.25 -16.81
N THR A 561 15.81 -12.36 -16.17
CA THR A 561 15.96 -12.44 -14.71
C THR A 561 17.28 -11.81 -14.26
N LEU A 562 17.28 -11.30 -13.06
CA LEU A 562 18.41 -10.61 -12.45
C LEU A 562 19.04 -11.47 -11.35
N SER A 563 20.29 -11.16 -11.04
CA SER A 563 21.01 -11.65 -9.87
C SER A 563 21.87 -10.51 -9.30
N ALA A 564 22.20 -10.58 -8.03
CA ALA A 564 23.09 -9.60 -7.41
C ALA A 564 24.40 -9.44 -8.21
N ASN A 565 25.00 -10.54 -8.67
CA ASN A 565 26.21 -10.52 -9.48
C ASN A 565 26.00 -9.82 -10.84
N SER A 566 24.89 -10.06 -11.54
CA SER A 566 24.63 -9.40 -12.84
C SER A 566 24.47 -7.89 -12.67
N ILE A 567 23.81 -7.44 -11.61
CA ILE A 567 23.63 -6.03 -11.27
C ILE A 567 24.99 -5.38 -10.97
N LEU A 568 25.80 -6.01 -10.10
CA LEU A 568 27.14 -5.52 -9.74
C LEU A 568 28.08 -5.43 -10.96
N GLN A 569 28.06 -6.41 -11.86
CA GLN A 569 28.82 -6.38 -13.11
C GLN A 569 28.35 -5.21 -14.00
N GLY A 570 27.05 -5.01 -14.09
CA GLY A 570 26.45 -3.89 -14.83
C GLY A 570 26.97 -2.55 -14.27
N ILE A 571 26.83 -2.30 -12.97
CA ILE A 571 27.32 -1.08 -12.31
C ILE A 571 28.83 -0.88 -12.56
N SER A 572 29.61 -1.95 -12.48
CA SER A 572 31.06 -1.92 -12.71
C SER A 572 31.41 -1.42 -14.12
N SER A 573 30.61 -1.79 -15.12
CA SER A 573 30.84 -1.47 -16.54
C SER A 573 30.44 -0.04 -16.92
N GLU A 574 29.61 0.64 -16.12
CA GLU A 574 29.12 1.99 -16.43
C GLU A 574 30.22 3.05 -16.45
N SER A 575 30.09 4.02 -17.34
CA SER A 575 31.03 5.13 -17.49
C SER A 575 30.63 6.34 -16.62
N ILE A 576 30.61 6.12 -15.30
CA ILE A 576 30.41 7.10 -14.21
C ILE A 576 31.58 7.04 -13.24
N THR A 577 31.66 7.97 -12.28
CA THR A 577 32.76 8.01 -11.29
C THR A 577 32.72 6.83 -10.35
N VAL A 578 33.86 6.53 -9.70
CA VAL A 578 33.93 5.47 -8.68
C VAL A 578 32.99 5.79 -7.52
N ASP A 579 32.96 7.06 -7.07
CA ASP A 579 32.10 7.50 -5.97
C ASP A 579 30.61 7.31 -6.29
N GLN A 580 30.20 7.61 -7.53
CA GLN A 580 28.84 7.36 -7.99
C GLN A 580 28.50 5.87 -8.01
N LYS A 581 29.43 4.99 -8.44
CA LYS A 581 29.23 3.53 -8.37
C LYS A 581 29.09 3.05 -6.94
N CYS A 582 29.96 3.55 -6.03
CA CYS A 582 29.90 3.18 -4.61
C CYS A 582 28.58 3.65 -3.97
N ASN A 583 28.10 4.85 -4.31
CA ASN A 583 26.81 5.33 -3.81
C ASN A 583 25.64 4.44 -4.27
N ILE A 584 25.63 3.98 -5.52
CA ILE A 584 24.59 3.04 -6.00
C ILE A 584 24.63 1.76 -5.16
N ILE A 585 25.80 1.19 -4.92
CA ILE A 585 25.96 -0.05 -4.14
C ILE A 585 25.50 0.15 -2.71
N ASP A 586 25.90 1.23 -2.06
CA ASP A 586 25.53 1.53 -0.69
C ASP A 586 24.01 1.62 -0.52
N LYS A 587 23.36 2.34 -1.41
CA LYS A 587 21.88 2.45 -1.41
C LYS A 587 21.19 1.14 -1.79
N MET A 588 21.78 0.35 -2.70
CA MET A 588 21.25 -0.94 -3.11
C MET A 588 21.20 -1.94 -1.96
N PHE A 589 22.27 -2.01 -1.15
CA PHE A 589 22.34 -2.96 -0.03
C PHE A 589 21.42 -2.62 1.13
N ASN A 590 21.06 -1.36 1.32
CA ASN A 590 20.03 -0.98 2.28
C ASN A 590 18.62 -1.56 1.94
N ARG A 591 18.45 -2.12 0.74
CA ARG A 591 17.21 -2.73 0.24
C ARG A 591 17.34 -4.21 -0.09
N THR A 592 18.55 -4.77 -0.04
CA THR A 592 18.76 -6.19 -0.30
C THR A 592 18.68 -7.00 0.99
N THR A 593 18.39 -8.26 0.81
CA THR A 593 18.26 -9.27 1.85
C THR A 593 19.59 -9.98 2.11
N LEU A 594 20.70 -9.40 1.67
CA LEU A 594 22.04 -9.97 1.90
C LEU A 594 22.43 -9.83 3.37
N THR A 595 23.14 -10.81 3.88
CA THR A 595 23.73 -10.78 5.20
C THR A 595 24.88 -9.76 5.26
N ASP A 596 25.23 -9.29 6.44
CA ASP A 596 26.39 -8.40 6.62
C ASP A 596 27.68 -9.00 6.04
N GLU A 597 27.88 -10.32 6.17
CA GLU A 597 29.04 -11.03 5.62
C GLU A 597 29.05 -10.99 4.07
N GLU A 598 27.91 -11.18 3.43
CA GLU A 598 27.77 -11.10 1.97
C GLU A 598 28.00 -9.67 1.48
N VAL A 599 27.48 -8.68 2.20
CA VAL A 599 27.71 -7.26 1.92
C VAL A 599 29.20 -6.92 2.06
N ASP A 600 29.84 -7.30 3.14
CA ASP A 600 31.28 -7.08 3.37
C ASP A 600 32.16 -7.76 2.31
N GLU A 601 31.78 -8.96 1.84
CA GLU A 601 32.47 -9.62 0.73
C GLU A 601 32.36 -8.82 -0.57
N ILE A 602 31.19 -8.26 -0.84
CA ILE A 602 30.96 -7.42 -2.02
C ILE A 602 31.82 -6.16 -1.92
N TYR A 603 31.86 -5.45 -0.78
CA TYR A 603 32.73 -4.28 -0.61
C TYR A 603 34.22 -4.62 -0.76
N ARG A 604 34.64 -5.80 -0.29
CA ARG A 604 36.03 -6.26 -0.46
C ARG A 604 36.39 -6.58 -1.90
N THR A 605 35.47 -7.13 -2.67
CA THR A 605 35.73 -7.66 -4.02
C THR A 605 35.32 -6.69 -5.13
N PHE A 606 34.27 -5.88 -4.89
CA PHE A 606 33.77 -4.96 -5.89
C PHE A 606 34.81 -3.90 -6.24
N MET A 607 35.11 -3.77 -7.55
CA MET A 607 36.12 -2.85 -8.05
C MET A 607 37.46 -2.91 -7.30
N SER A 608 37.85 -4.08 -6.81
CA SER A 608 39.08 -4.31 -6.04
C SER A 608 39.13 -3.51 -4.72
N GLY A 609 38.01 -3.42 -4.01
CA GLY A 609 37.95 -2.76 -2.69
C GLY A 609 38.01 -1.23 -2.74
N LYS A 610 37.63 -0.62 -3.84
CA LYS A 610 37.59 0.85 -3.98
C LYS A 610 36.42 1.52 -3.27
N CYS A 611 35.38 0.76 -2.93
CA CYS A 611 34.27 1.26 -2.13
C CYS A 611 34.50 0.90 -0.66
N THR A 612 34.17 1.79 0.23
CA THR A 612 34.14 1.54 1.68
C THR A 612 32.69 1.58 2.14
N ARG A 613 32.31 0.61 2.97
CA ARG A 613 30.97 0.62 3.61
C ARG A 613 30.87 1.86 4.51
N ALA A 614 29.81 2.66 4.36
CA ALA A 614 29.58 3.88 5.15
C ALA A 614 29.18 3.56 6.61
#